data_624a531771c569b82cf8edaa042c4784
#
_entry.id   624a531771c569b82cf8edaa042c4784
#
_cell.length_a   1.000
_cell.length_b   1.000
_cell.length_c   1.000
_cell.angle_alpha   90.00
_cell.angle_beta   90.00
_cell.angle_gamma   90.00
#
_symmetry.space_group_name_H-M   'P 1'
#
loop_
_entity.id
_entity.type
_entity.pdbx_description
1 polymer ?
#
loop_
_entity_poly.entity_id
_entity_poly.type
_entity_poly.pdbx_seq_one_letter_code
_entity_poly.pdbx_strand_id
1 'polypeptide(L)'
;MSTSLKPANTLPENSPIRVLMTGAGAPGAAGILKCLAQYPRIQVLTADANPASAGHYLNKHFVQIPNAGDPSFAETLLMICREHNIHVVLPLVTRELMHFANRLNEFEMAGTRVIVTPPASLEIAINKSKLYEFLQWRGIEVPAFRIVETAEQFIGALEELGYPESNICFKPSLSNGSRGFRIVSEQIDETDLLFNHKPTQTWIRKNEAVRILSAAPFPQLLVSEYLPGPEYSVDCLCNRGEAVLIMPKKKKKMINGISVEGEFVRQAE
;
A
#
# COMPACT_ATOMS: atom_id res chain seq x y z
N MET A 1 -11.99 3.56 -36.37
CA MET A 1 -10.99 2.62 -36.85
C MET A 1 -10.50 1.81 -35.66
N SER A 2 -10.95 0.57 -35.57
CA SER A 2 -10.60 -0.35 -34.47
C SER A 2 -9.18 -0.84 -34.69
N THR A 3 -8.22 -0.34 -33.95
CA THR A 3 -6.87 -0.90 -33.88
C THR A 3 -6.94 -2.20 -33.09
N SER A 4 -6.99 -3.30 -33.80
CA SER A 4 -6.79 -4.65 -33.27
C SER A 4 -5.41 -4.71 -32.62
N LEU A 5 -5.36 -4.60 -31.30
CA LEU A 5 -4.18 -4.91 -30.53
C LEU A 5 -3.83 -6.38 -30.78
N LYS A 6 -2.66 -6.63 -31.38
CA LYS A 6 -2.09 -7.98 -31.49
C LYS A 6 -2.11 -8.62 -30.10
N PRO A 7 -2.50 -9.91 -29.96
CA PRO A 7 -2.42 -10.60 -28.71
C PRO A 7 -0.97 -10.54 -28.23
N ALA A 8 -0.78 -10.02 -27.02
CA ALA A 8 0.51 -9.99 -26.36
C ALA A 8 1.13 -11.40 -26.39
N ASN A 9 2.43 -11.49 -26.67
CA ASN A 9 3.25 -12.70 -26.71
C ASN A 9 2.75 -13.75 -25.72
N THR A 10 1.95 -14.68 -26.20
CA THR A 10 1.57 -15.86 -25.44
C THR A 10 2.82 -16.73 -25.37
N LEU A 11 3.39 -16.83 -24.18
CA LEU A 11 4.48 -17.78 -23.93
C LEU A 11 4.01 -19.20 -24.30
N PRO A 12 4.85 -20.02 -24.95
CA PRO A 12 4.52 -21.41 -25.20
C PRO A 12 4.07 -22.09 -23.90
N GLU A 13 3.11 -23.02 -24.00
CA GLU A 13 2.39 -23.57 -22.87
C GLU A 13 3.30 -24.19 -21.80
N ASN A 14 4.48 -24.68 -22.15
CA ASN A 14 5.47 -25.26 -21.25
C ASN A 14 6.69 -24.38 -20.94
N SER A 15 6.72 -23.14 -21.43
CA SER A 15 7.85 -22.24 -21.17
C SER A 15 7.86 -21.73 -19.73
N PRO A 16 9.05 -21.54 -19.12
CA PRO A 16 9.14 -20.94 -17.80
C PRO A 16 8.68 -19.49 -17.82
N ILE A 17 7.96 -19.09 -16.81
CA ILE A 17 7.56 -17.69 -16.55
C ILE A 17 8.56 -17.07 -15.59
N ARG A 18 9.40 -16.15 -16.06
CA ARG A 18 10.38 -15.45 -15.23
C ARG A 18 9.74 -14.23 -14.58
N VAL A 19 9.76 -14.20 -13.26
CA VAL A 19 9.16 -13.15 -12.43
C VAL A 19 10.26 -12.42 -11.68
N LEU A 20 10.32 -11.12 -11.80
CA LEU A 20 11.12 -10.25 -10.94
C LEU A 20 10.22 -9.78 -9.78
N MET A 21 10.52 -10.20 -8.57
CA MET A 21 9.81 -9.77 -7.36
C MET A 21 10.66 -8.76 -6.61
N THR A 22 10.25 -7.49 -6.62
CA THR A 22 10.92 -6.41 -5.89
C THR A 22 10.41 -6.31 -4.45
N GLY A 23 11.18 -5.66 -3.58
CA GLY A 23 10.84 -5.57 -2.16
C GLY A 23 10.89 -6.92 -1.46
N ALA A 24 11.90 -7.71 -1.77
CA ALA A 24 12.06 -9.08 -1.26
C ALA A 24 12.24 -9.15 0.28
N GLY A 25 12.48 -8.01 0.94
CA GLY A 25 12.48 -7.84 2.39
C GLY A 25 11.12 -7.39 2.98
N ALA A 26 10.10 -7.19 2.17
CA ALA A 26 8.78 -6.81 2.66
C ALA A 26 8.16 -7.92 3.52
N PRO A 27 7.33 -7.59 4.53
CA PRO A 27 6.78 -8.58 5.48
C PRO A 27 6.05 -9.76 4.83
N GLY A 28 5.42 -9.55 3.68
CA GLY A 28 4.71 -10.60 2.94
C GLY A 28 5.57 -11.41 1.95
N ALA A 29 6.80 -10.99 1.69
CA ALA A 29 7.64 -11.55 0.61
C ALA A 29 7.89 -13.06 0.76
N ALA A 30 8.18 -13.53 1.97
CA ALA A 30 8.41 -14.95 2.24
C ALA A 30 7.19 -15.82 1.91
N GLY A 31 5.99 -15.35 2.27
CA GLY A 31 4.73 -16.03 1.94
C GLY A 31 4.47 -16.07 0.44
N ILE A 32 4.70 -14.97 -0.25
CA ILE A 32 4.55 -14.87 -1.72
C ILE A 32 5.53 -15.82 -2.41
N LEU A 33 6.81 -15.83 -2.01
CA LEU A 33 7.80 -16.76 -2.55
C LEU A 33 7.37 -18.21 -2.37
N LYS A 34 6.89 -18.58 -1.18
CA LYS A 34 6.38 -19.92 -0.91
C LYS A 34 5.19 -20.29 -1.80
N CYS A 35 4.29 -19.36 -2.07
CA CYS A 35 3.16 -19.57 -2.97
C CYS A 35 3.63 -19.75 -4.43
N LEU A 36 4.52 -18.87 -4.91
CA LEU A 36 5.04 -18.95 -6.28
C LEU A 36 5.83 -20.25 -6.53
N ALA A 37 6.57 -20.73 -5.54
CA ALA A 37 7.34 -21.98 -5.63
C ALA A 37 6.46 -23.24 -5.80
N GLN A 38 5.16 -23.17 -5.56
CA GLN A 38 4.23 -24.28 -5.84
C GLN A 38 3.97 -24.50 -7.33
N TYR A 39 4.36 -23.53 -8.17
CA TYR A 39 4.15 -23.58 -9.61
C TYR A 39 5.48 -23.78 -10.33
N PRO A 40 5.79 -25.01 -10.81
CA PRO A 40 7.11 -25.35 -11.38
C PRO A 40 7.54 -24.49 -12.58
N ARG A 41 6.57 -23.89 -13.28
CA ARG A 41 6.84 -22.99 -14.40
C ARG A 41 7.30 -21.60 -13.96
N ILE A 42 7.08 -21.23 -12.69
CA ILE A 42 7.45 -19.89 -12.20
C ILE A 42 8.89 -19.92 -11.68
N GLN A 43 9.73 -19.11 -12.30
CA GLN A 43 11.10 -18.86 -11.89
C GLN A 43 11.18 -17.44 -11.33
N VAL A 44 11.52 -17.28 -10.05
CA VAL A 44 11.57 -16.00 -9.39
C VAL A 44 13.01 -15.51 -9.27
N LEU A 45 13.26 -14.29 -9.74
CA LEU A 45 14.39 -13.46 -9.38
C LEU A 45 13.92 -12.50 -8.31
N THR A 46 14.48 -12.54 -7.11
CA THR A 46 14.16 -11.60 -6.04
C THR A 46 15.07 -10.39 -6.11
N ALA A 47 14.52 -9.21 -5.79
CA ALA A 47 15.27 -7.96 -5.77
C ALA A 47 14.92 -7.12 -4.54
N ASP A 48 15.93 -6.49 -3.95
CA ASP A 48 15.76 -5.55 -2.83
C ASP A 48 16.92 -4.57 -2.78
N ALA A 49 16.69 -3.38 -2.25
CA ALA A 49 17.73 -2.40 -1.99
C ALA A 49 18.65 -2.82 -0.82
N ASN A 50 18.10 -3.59 0.12
CA ASN A 50 18.84 -4.14 1.25
C ASN A 50 19.38 -5.54 0.90
N PRO A 51 20.71 -5.72 0.76
CA PRO A 51 21.30 -7.03 0.46
C PRO A 51 21.13 -8.05 1.58
N ALA A 52 20.77 -7.61 2.80
CA ALA A 52 20.48 -8.49 3.93
C ALA A 52 18.96 -8.77 4.09
N SER A 53 18.17 -8.56 3.03
CA SER A 53 16.73 -8.84 3.05
C SER A 53 16.43 -10.34 3.12
N ALA A 54 15.29 -10.71 3.71
CA ALA A 54 14.88 -12.10 3.83
C ALA A 54 14.82 -12.82 2.48
N GLY A 55 14.38 -12.13 1.43
CA GLY A 55 14.31 -12.68 0.09
C GLY A 55 15.65 -13.12 -0.50
N HIS A 56 16.76 -12.51 -0.08
CA HIS A 56 18.10 -12.93 -0.48
C HIS A 56 18.44 -14.33 0.06
N TYR A 57 18.04 -14.64 1.28
CA TYR A 57 18.32 -15.93 1.92
C TYR A 57 17.30 -17.02 1.56
N LEU A 58 16.09 -16.62 1.18
CA LEU A 58 15.01 -17.52 0.82
C LEU A 58 15.03 -17.95 -0.65
N ASN A 59 15.68 -17.19 -1.51
CA ASN A 59 15.79 -17.48 -2.93
C ASN A 59 17.25 -17.42 -3.39
N LYS A 60 17.70 -18.45 -4.14
CA LYS A 60 19.07 -18.52 -4.68
C LYS A 60 19.37 -17.44 -5.74
N HIS A 61 18.33 -16.92 -6.38
CA HIS A 61 18.43 -15.89 -7.41
C HIS A 61 18.01 -14.55 -6.82
N PHE A 62 18.98 -13.74 -6.43
CA PHE A 62 18.80 -12.42 -5.85
C PHE A 62 19.65 -11.40 -6.59
N VAL A 63 19.11 -10.20 -6.78
CA VAL A 63 19.84 -9.04 -7.28
C VAL A 63 19.60 -7.83 -6.38
N GLN A 64 20.66 -7.13 -6.02
CA GLN A 64 20.54 -5.86 -5.32
C GLN A 64 20.15 -4.77 -6.31
N ILE A 65 19.20 -3.93 -5.91
CA ILE A 65 18.69 -2.80 -6.69
C ILE A 65 18.85 -1.49 -5.92
N PRO A 66 18.83 -0.32 -6.60
CA PRO A 66 18.77 0.97 -5.93
C PRO A 66 17.49 1.12 -5.08
N ASN A 67 17.50 2.05 -4.12
CA ASN A 67 16.26 2.45 -3.46
C ASN A 67 15.32 3.15 -4.44
N ALA A 68 14.02 3.06 -4.22
CA ALA A 68 13.01 3.71 -5.07
C ALA A 68 13.16 5.25 -5.19
N GLY A 69 13.85 5.89 -4.24
CA GLY A 69 14.17 7.32 -4.32
C GLY A 69 15.41 7.65 -5.18
N ASP A 70 16.12 6.66 -5.65
CA ASP A 70 17.30 6.85 -6.51
C ASP A 70 16.84 7.13 -7.95
N PRO A 71 17.39 8.18 -8.62
CA PRO A 71 17.05 8.48 -10.01
C PRO A 71 17.31 7.33 -10.99
N SER A 72 18.26 6.46 -10.70
CA SER A 72 18.60 5.30 -11.53
C SER A 72 17.66 4.10 -11.35
N PHE A 73 16.76 4.13 -10.36
CA PHE A 73 15.92 2.98 -9.99
C PHE A 73 15.22 2.34 -11.21
N ALA A 74 14.40 3.11 -11.89
CA ALA A 74 13.57 2.57 -12.99
C ALA A 74 14.41 2.07 -14.18
N GLU A 75 15.53 2.75 -14.50
CA GLU A 75 16.45 2.32 -15.57
C GLU A 75 17.15 1.01 -15.20
N THR A 76 17.63 0.91 -13.96
CA THR A 76 18.27 -0.32 -13.45
C THR A 76 17.31 -1.51 -13.53
N LEU A 77 16.04 -1.32 -13.13
CA LEU A 77 15.03 -2.38 -13.20
C LEU A 77 14.75 -2.79 -14.66
N LEU A 78 14.69 -1.83 -15.57
CA LEU A 78 14.49 -2.12 -16.98
C LEU A 78 15.68 -2.91 -17.58
N MET A 79 16.92 -2.56 -17.21
CA MET A 79 18.12 -3.32 -17.59
C MET A 79 18.06 -4.76 -17.07
N ILE A 80 17.75 -4.95 -15.79
CA ILE A 80 17.60 -6.28 -15.17
C ILE A 80 16.52 -7.09 -15.91
N CYS A 81 15.39 -6.47 -16.24
CA CYS A 81 14.33 -7.13 -16.99
C CYS A 81 14.81 -7.65 -18.35
N ARG A 82 15.59 -6.86 -19.08
CA ARG A 82 16.17 -7.27 -20.39
C ARG A 82 17.21 -8.37 -20.22
N GLU A 83 18.16 -8.20 -19.31
CA GLU A 83 19.26 -9.14 -19.07
C GLU A 83 18.76 -10.52 -18.67
N HIS A 84 17.79 -10.56 -17.75
CA HIS A 84 17.22 -11.80 -17.24
C HIS A 84 16.00 -12.30 -18.00
N ASN A 85 15.61 -11.63 -19.10
CA ASN A 85 14.42 -11.91 -19.89
C ASN A 85 13.18 -12.07 -19.00
N ILE A 86 12.93 -11.11 -18.12
CA ILE A 86 11.81 -11.10 -17.18
C ILE A 86 10.49 -10.93 -17.95
N HIS A 87 9.53 -11.79 -17.67
CA HIS A 87 8.20 -11.71 -18.27
C HIS A 87 7.23 -10.89 -17.42
N VAL A 88 7.39 -10.92 -16.09
CA VAL A 88 6.50 -10.23 -15.16
C VAL A 88 7.31 -9.57 -14.04
N VAL A 89 7.03 -8.30 -13.73
CA VAL A 89 7.47 -7.65 -12.50
C VAL A 89 6.33 -7.65 -11.48
N LEU A 90 6.61 -8.14 -10.28
CA LEU A 90 5.71 -8.15 -9.13
C LEU A 90 6.27 -7.20 -8.05
N PRO A 91 5.87 -5.91 -8.04
CA PRO A 91 6.35 -4.95 -7.06
C PRO A 91 5.62 -5.10 -5.72
N LEU A 92 6.37 -5.19 -4.62
CA LEU A 92 5.80 -5.32 -3.27
C LEU A 92 5.92 -4.03 -2.44
N VAL A 93 6.55 -2.98 -2.97
CA VAL A 93 6.81 -1.74 -2.23
C VAL A 93 6.06 -0.58 -2.85
N THR A 94 5.21 0.08 -2.08
CA THR A 94 4.38 1.20 -2.55
C THR A 94 5.18 2.31 -3.21
N ARG A 95 6.39 2.62 -2.70
CA ARG A 95 7.25 3.69 -3.25
C ARG A 95 7.77 3.39 -4.66
N GLU A 96 7.79 2.14 -5.07
CA GLU A 96 8.23 1.70 -6.40
C GLU A 96 7.16 1.87 -7.47
N LEU A 97 5.87 1.82 -7.06
CA LEU A 97 4.74 1.69 -7.98
C LEU A 97 4.67 2.80 -9.02
N MET A 98 4.87 4.07 -8.63
CA MET A 98 4.83 5.19 -9.58
C MET A 98 5.98 5.17 -10.59
N HIS A 99 7.16 4.69 -10.19
CA HIS A 99 8.29 4.53 -11.13
C HIS A 99 7.96 3.53 -12.24
N PHE A 100 7.34 2.42 -11.87
CA PHE A 100 6.86 1.44 -12.85
C PHE A 100 5.68 1.98 -13.67
N ALA A 101 4.70 2.58 -13.03
CA ALA A 101 3.50 3.07 -13.68
C ALA A 101 3.81 4.12 -14.76
N ASN A 102 4.74 5.03 -14.49
CA ASN A 102 5.15 6.08 -15.43
C ASN A 102 5.94 5.55 -16.62
N ARG A 103 6.49 4.33 -16.55
CA ARG A 103 7.32 3.74 -17.61
C ARG A 103 6.76 2.42 -18.14
N LEU A 104 5.46 2.15 -17.95
CA LEU A 104 4.81 0.90 -18.39
C LEU A 104 5.13 0.53 -19.84
N ASN A 105 5.06 1.50 -20.75
CA ASN A 105 5.33 1.27 -22.17
C ASN A 105 6.77 0.79 -22.43
N GLU A 106 7.74 1.27 -21.66
CA GLU A 106 9.14 0.85 -21.82
C GLU A 106 9.36 -0.59 -21.36
N PHE A 107 8.71 -0.99 -20.26
CA PHE A 107 8.71 -2.38 -19.81
C PHE A 107 7.99 -3.30 -20.80
N GLU A 108 6.84 -2.88 -21.33
CA GLU A 108 6.13 -3.64 -22.37
C GLU A 108 6.94 -3.81 -23.65
N MET A 109 7.64 -2.76 -24.11
CA MET A 109 8.54 -2.85 -25.26
C MET A 109 9.74 -3.78 -24.99
N ALA A 110 10.16 -3.93 -23.74
CA ALA A 110 11.17 -4.90 -23.32
C ALA A 110 10.61 -6.34 -23.16
N GLY A 111 9.32 -6.57 -23.45
CA GLY A 111 8.66 -7.86 -23.29
C GLY A 111 8.24 -8.20 -21.86
N THR A 112 8.28 -7.22 -20.96
CA THR A 112 7.98 -7.38 -19.54
C THR A 112 6.65 -6.74 -19.18
N ARG A 113 5.76 -7.47 -18.51
CA ARG A 113 4.54 -6.90 -17.89
C ARG A 113 4.80 -6.54 -16.44
N VAL A 114 4.39 -5.35 -16.05
CA VAL A 114 4.44 -4.94 -14.65
C VAL A 114 3.05 -5.04 -14.05
N ILE A 115 2.94 -5.70 -12.89
CA ILE A 115 1.67 -5.78 -12.14
C ILE A 115 1.51 -4.48 -11.36
N VAL A 116 1.00 -3.47 -12.02
CA VAL A 116 0.73 -2.14 -11.46
C VAL A 116 -0.46 -1.49 -12.17
N THR A 117 -1.17 -0.67 -11.43
CA THR A 117 -2.27 0.16 -11.95
C THR A 117 -1.71 1.33 -12.79
N PRO A 118 -2.41 1.79 -13.84
CA PRO A 118 -2.03 2.97 -14.60
C PRO A 118 -1.82 4.23 -13.72
N PRO A 119 -0.93 5.17 -14.10
CA PRO A 119 -0.51 6.28 -13.25
C PRO A 119 -1.68 7.10 -12.66
N ALA A 120 -2.65 7.48 -13.49
CA ALA A 120 -3.78 8.30 -13.04
C ALA A 120 -4.62 7.63 -11.94
N SER A 121 -4.87 6.32 -12.05
CA SER A 121 -5.60 5.57 -11.01
C SER A 121 -4.72 5.32 -9.79
N LEU A 122 -3.43 5.12 -10.00
CA LEU A 122 -2.48 4.89 -8.91
C LEU A 122 -2.31 6.14 -8.04
N GLU A 123 -2.24 7.33 -8.64
CA GLU A 123 -2.18 8.61 -7.90
C GLU A 123 -3.36 8.78 -6.93
N ILE A 124 -4.56 8.36 -7.36
CA ILE A 124 -5.74 8.37 -6.49
C ILE A 124 -5.57 7.33 -5.38
N ALA A 125 -5.22 6.10 -5.74
CA ALA A 125 -5.18 4.98 -4.80
C ALA A 125 -4.14 5.13 -3.68
N ILE A 126 -2.97 5.72 -3.96
CA ILE A 126 -1.90 5.91 -2.97
C ILE A 126 -2.08 7.16 -2.10
N ASN A 127 -2.92 8.11 -2.50
CA ASN A 127 -3.21 9.33 -1.76
C ASN A 127 -4.60 9.23 -1.12
N LYS A 128 -4.64 9.13 0.21
CA LYS A 128 -5.88 8.89 0.97
C LYS A 128 -6.90 10.03 0.82
N SER A 129 -6.42 11.28 0.70
CA SER A 129 -7.29 12.43 0.49
C SER A 129 -7.92 12.37 -0.90
N LYS A 130 -7.13 12.19 -1.95
CA LYS A 130 -7.64 12.00 -3.32
C LYS A 130 -8.59 10.81 -3.42
N LEU A 131 -8.30 9.72 -2.70
CA LEU A 131 -9.17 8.54 -2.69
C LEU A 131 -10.53 8.84 -2.07
N TYR A 132 -10.57 9.53 -0.92
CA TYR A 132 -11.83 9.89 -0.27
C TYR A 132 -12.67 10.85 -1.14
N GLU A 133 -12.04 11.89 -1.72
CA GLU A 133 -12.70 12.78 -2.68
C GLU A 133 -13.25 12.02 -3.90
N PHE A 134 -12.45 11.11 -4.47
CA PHE A 134 -12.86 10.30 -5.61
C PHE A 134 -14.04 9.37 -5.27
N LEU A 135 -14.00 8.69 -4.13
CA LEU A 135 -15.09 7.82 -3.70
C LEU A 135 -16.38 8.62 -3.45
N GLN A 136 -16.27 9.77 -2.77
CA GLN A 136 -17.41 10.67 -2.56
C GLN A 136 -18.00 11.17 -3.89
N TRP A 137 -17.14 11.57 -4.82
CA TRP A 137 -17.59 11.97 -6.18
C TRP A 137 -18.30 10.83 -6.92
N ARG A 138 -17.89 9.58 -6.68
CA ARG A 138 -18.54 8.39 -7.25
C ARG A 138 -19.80 7.97 -6.51
N GLY A 139 -20.23 8.70 -5.48
CA GLY A 139 -21.39 8.35 -4.65
C GLY A 139 -21.17 7.12 -3.76
N ILE A 140 -19.90 6.75 -3.51
CA ILE A 140 -19.54 5.68 -2.58
C ILE A 140 -19.39 6.30 -1.20
N GLU A 141 -20.07 5.72 -0.21
CA GLU A 141 -20.03 6.19 1.16
C GLU A 141 -18.62 6.14 1.74
N VAL A 142 -18.20 7.23 2.34
CA VAL A 142 -16.93 7.39 3.07
C VAL A 142 -17.21 8.07 4.40
N PRO A 143 -16.35 7.87 5.42
CA PRO A 143 -16.42 8.62 6.66
C PRO A 143 -16.43 10.12 6.40
N ALA A 144 -17.11 10.91 7.24
CA ALA A 144 -17.00 12.37 7.17
C ALA A 144 -15.53 12.78 7.36
N PHE A 145 -15.03 13.68 6.52
CA PHE A 145 -13.61 14.03 6.50
C PHE A 145 -13.33 15.48 6.15
N ARG A 146 -12.13 15.93 6.52
CA ARG A 146 -11.51 17.19 6.10
C ARG A 146 -10.06 16.95 5.68
N ILE A 147 -9.57 17.76 4.76
CA ILE A 147 -8.18 17.77 4.34
C ILE A 147 -7.56 19.04 4.89
N VAL A 148 -6.45 18.92 5.61
CA VAL A 148 -5.84 20.04 6.32
C VAL A 148 -4.34 20.10 6.09
N GLU A 149 -3.79 21.33 6.10
CA GLU A 149 -2.37 21.61 5.89
C GLU A 149 -1.81 22.55 6.96
N THR A 150 -2.68 23.12 7.82
CA THR A 150 -2.28 23.99 8.93
C THR A 150 -2.91 23.53 10.25
N ALA A 151 -2.31 23.95 11.37
CA ALA A 151 -2.82 23.64 12.69
C ALA A 151 -4.21 24.26 12.94
N GLU A 152 -4.46 25.46 12.39
CA GLU A 152 -5.76 26.13 12.49
C GLU A 152 -6.84 25.33 11.75
N GLN A 153 -6.54 24.88 10.53
CA GLN A 153 -7.45 24.00 9.77
C GLN A 153 -7.71 22.69 10.52
N PHE A 154 -6.67 22.12 11.16
CA PHE A 154 -6.81 20.90 11.96
C PHE A 154 -7.77 21.10 13.15
N ILE A 155 -7.64 22.22 13.89
CA ILE A 155 -8.54 22.56 14.99
C ILE A 155 -9.98 22.68 14.50
N GLY A 156 -10.21 23.45 13.43
CA GLY A 156 -11.53 23.60 12.82
C GLY A 156 -12.14 22.28 12.36
N ALA A 157 -11.31 21.41 11.75
CA ALA A 157 -11.74 20.09 11.31
C ALA A 157 -12.19 19.18 12.48
N LEU A 158 -11.51 19.22 13.63
CA LEU A 158 -11.94 18.49 14.80
C LEU A 158 -13.33 18.94 15.28
N GLU A 159 -13.57 20.25 15.33
CA GLU A 159 -14.84 20.82 15.77
C GLU A 159 -15.98 20.48 14.79
N GLU A 160 -15.75 20.64 13.49
CA GLU A 160 -16.72 20.32 12.46
C GLU A 160 -17.08 18.82 12.39
N LEU A 161 -16.16 17.94 12.79
CA LEU A 161 -16.37 16.50 12.82
C LEU A 161 -16.92 15.98 14.14
N GLY A 162 -17.24 16.88 15.10
CA GLY A 162 -17.95 16.55 16.32
C GLY A 162 -17.07 16.20 17.52
N TYR A 163 -15.80 16.62 17.54
CA TYR A 163 -14.99 16.56 18.75
C TYR A 163 -15.44 17.63 19.77
N PRO A 164 -15.52 17.38 21.08
CA PRO A 164 -14.99 16.21 21.82
C PRO A 164 -15.96 15.03 22.00
N GLU A 165 -17.21 15.15 21.56
CA GLU A 165 -18.25 14.12 21.74
C GLU A 165 -17.93 12.85 20.95
N SER A 166 -17.23 13.00 19.82
CA SER A 166 -16.79 11.91 18.95
C SER A 166 -15.28 11.83 18.88
N ASN A 167 -14.77 10.60 18.82
CA ASN A 167 -13.37 10.38 18.50
C ASN A 167 -13.10 10.69 17.04
N ILE A 168 -12.03 11.43 16.77
CA ILE A 168 -11.61 11.82 15.43
C ILE A 168 -10.25 11.20 15.15
N CYS A 169 -10.04 10.69 13.97
CA CYS A 169 -8.73 10.20 13.57
C CYS A 169 -8.09 11.06 12.48
N PHE A 170 -6.77 11.08 12.44
CA PHE A 170 -6.03 11.71 11.36
C PHE A 170 -4.84 10.88 10.90
N LYS A 171 -4.45 11.10 9.66
CA LYS A 171 -3.32 10.41 9.03
C LYS A 171 -2.76 11.24 7.87
N PRO A 172 -1.46 11.16 7.56
CA PRO A 172 -0.94 11.80 6.35
C PRO A 172 -1.62 11.26 5.09
N SER A 173 -1.94 12.14 4.16
CA SER A 173 -2.56 11.78 2.88
C SER A 173 -1.71 10.76 2.12
N LEU A 174 -0.39 10.94 2.14
CA LEU A 174 0.60 10.02 1.58
C LEU A 174 1.38 9.33 2.70
N SER A 175 0.98 8.12 3.06
CA SER A 175 1.69 7.29 4.05
C SER A 175 1.31 5.82 3.89
N ASN A 176 2.13 4.93 4.43
CA ASN A 176 1.90 3.49 4.46
C ASN A 176 2.23 2.90 5.84
N GLY A 177 1.73 1.69 6.14
CA GLY A 177 2.02 0.97 7.37
C GLY A 177 1.60 1.72 8.63
N SER A 178 0.46 2.40 8.63
CA SER A 178 -0.12 3.18 9.75
C SER A 178 0.78 4.29 10.30
N ARG A 179 1.84 4.69 9.58
CA ARG A 179 2.70 5.80 10.01
C ARG A 179 1.91 7.10 10.03
N GLY A 180 1.95 7.80 11.18
CA GLY A 180 1.25 9.06 11.38
C GLY A 180 -0.25 8.94 11.66
N PHE A 181 -0.81 7.72 11.72
CA PHE A 181 -2.19 7.53 12.16
C PHE A 181 -2.34 7.79 13.67
N ARG A 182 -3.30 8.62 14.04
CA ARG A 182 -3.66 8.92 15.45
C ARG A 182 -5.16 9.04 15.60
N ILE A 183 -5.62 8.74 16.81
CA ILE A 183 -7.01 8.94 17.23
C ILE A 183 -7.00 10.01 18.32
N VAL A 184 -7.69 11.12 18.05
CA VAL A 184 -7.87 12.21 19.02
C VAL A 184 -9.09 11.90 19.88
N SER A 185 -8.90 11.84 21.19
CA SER A 185 -9.95 11.53 22.15
C SER A 185 -9.73 12.25 23.47
N GLU A 186 -10.82 12.64 24.14
CA GLU A 186 -10.78 13.06 25.56
C GLU A 186 -10.89 11.88 26.54
N GLN A 187 -11.36 10.73 26.05
CA GLN A 187 -11.62 9.53 26.88
C GLN A 187 -10.39 8.60 26.94
N ILE A 188 -9.19 9.17 27.01
CA ILE A 188 -7.95 8.39 27.12
C ILE A 188 -7.71 8.03 28.58
N ASP A 189 -7.76 6.74 28.92
CA ASP A 189 -7.22 6.22 30.17
C ASP A 189 -5.71 6.03 30.05
N GLU A 190 -4.94 7.05 30.44
CA GLU A 190 -3.48 7.03 30.36
C GLU A 190 -2.87 5.98 31.29
N THR A 191 -3.54 5.64 32.39
CA THR A 191 -3.08 4.61 33.33
C THR A 191 -3.21 3.23 32.71
N ASP A 192 -4.36 2.95 32.09
CA ASP A 192 -4.56 1.69 31.36
C ASP A 192 -3.59 1.57 30.20
N LEU A 193 -3.39 2.64 29.39
CA LEU A 193 -2.43 2.65 28.30
C LEU A 193 -1.00 2.42 28.76
N LEU A 194 -0.63 2.95 29.92
CA LEU A 194 0.74 2.83 30.44
C LEU A 194 1.04 1.42 30.95
N PHE A 195 0.10 0.79 31.64
CA PHE A 195 0.38 -0.47 32.35
C PHE A 195 -0.10 -1.71 31.62
N ASN A 196 -1.16 -1.60 30.80
CA ASN A 196 -1.81 -2.75 30.20
C ASN A 196 -1.64 -2.86 28.69
N HIS A 197 -1.10 -1.81 28.05
CA HIS A 197 -0.91 -1.78 26.60
C HIS A 197 0.56 -1.60 26.21
N LYS A 198 0.94 -2.16 25.08
CA LYS A 198 2.24 -1.82 24.46
C LYS A 198 2.21 -0.39 23.96
N PRO A 199 3.31 0.37 24.06
CA PRO A 199 3.35 1.76 23.61
C PRO A 199 3.14 1.82 22.10
N THR A 200 1.93 2.16 21.68
CA THR A 200 1.56 2.26 20.25
C THR A 200 1.47 3.71 19.76
N GLN A 201 1.36 4.66 20.70
CA GLN A 201 1.14 6.08 20.42
C GLN A 201 -0.06 6.35 19.48
N THR A 202 -1.03 5.44 19.43
CA THR A 202 -2.20 5.57 18.55
C THR A 202 -3.16 6.64 19.05
N TRP A 203 -3.35 6.72 20.36
CA TRP A 203 -4.22 7.68 21.01
C TRP A 203 -3.46 8.96 21.37
N ILE A 204 -4.10 10.11 21.19
CA ILE A 204 -3.52 11.42 21.49
C ILE A 204 -4.60 12.39 21.96
N ARG A 205 -4.28 13.26 22.92
CA ARG A 205 -5.16 14.36 23.32
C ARG A 205 -5.10 15.50 22.31
N LYS A 206 -6.19 16.26 22.16
CA LYS A 206 -6.26 17.43 21.27
C LYS A 206 -5.08 18.39 21.49
N ASN A 207 -4.84 18.77 22.75
CA ASN A 207 -3.79 19.73 23.08
C ASN A 207 -2.40 19.27 22.65
N GLU A 208 -2.11 17.99 22.80
CA GLU A 208 -0.82 17.43 22.40
C GLU A 208 -0.71 17.34 20.87
N ALA A 209 -1.77 16.94 20.18
CA ALA A 209 -1.79 16.94 18.72
C ALA A 209 -1.57 18.34 18.15
N VAL A 210 -2.29 19.34 18.67
CA VAL A 210 -2.15 20.74 18.28
C VAL A 210 -0.73 21.27 18.58
N ARG A 211 -0.19 20.97 19.76
CA ARG A 211 1.18 21.36 20.11
C ARG A 211 2.20 20.83 19.11
N ILE A 212 2.09 19.56 18.73
CA ILE A 212 3.01 18.94 17.76
C ILE A 212 2.84 19.57 16.38
N LEU A 213 1.61 19.71 15.88
CA LEU A 213 1.32 20.23 14.55
C LEU A 213 1.62 21.73 14.42
N SER A 214 1.62 22.50 15.54
CA SER A 214 2.01 23.92 15.54
C SER A 214 3.53 24.11 15.64
N ALA A 215 4.31 23.09 15.98
CA ALA A 215 5.73 23.22 16.22
C ALA A 215 6.57 23.28 14.94
N ALA A 216 6.09 22.71 13.83
CA ALA A 216 6.79 22.66 12.55
C ALA A 216 5.81 22.38 11.39
N PRO A 217 6.18 22.69 10.14
CA PRO A 217 5.41 22.29 8.97
C PRO A 217 5.19 20.77 8.94
N PHE A 218 4.00 20.35 8.55
CA PHE A 218 3.62 18.95 8.44
C PHE A 218 3.01 18.64 7.07
N PRO A 219 3.02 17.38 6.61
CA PRO A 219 2.41 17.01 5.35
C PRO A 219 0.89 17.14 5.42
N GLN A 220 0.24 17.32 4.29
CA GLN A 220 -1.21 17.28 4.19
C GLN A 220 -1.80 16.08 4.94
N LEU A 221 -2.78 16.34 5.80
CA LEU A 221 -3.47 15.32 6.59
C LEU A 221 -4.91 15.13 6.10
N LEU A 222 -5.33 13.88 6.13
CA LEU A 222 -6.74 13.49 6.13
C LEU A 222 -7.20 13.35 7.58
N VAL A 223 -8.13 14.18 7.98
CA VAL A 223 -8.84 14.15 9.29
C VAL A 223 -10.22 13.58 9.04
N SER A 224 -10.63 12.56 9.76
CA SER A 224 -11.95 11.93 9.58
C SER A 224 -12.53 11.43 10.88
N GLU A 225 -13.83 11.20 10.88
CA GLU A 225 -14.46 10.47 11.97
C GLU A 225 -13.77 9.12 12.20
N TYR A 226 -13.70 8.71 13.45
CA TYR A 226 -13.18 7.40 13.82
C TYR A 226 -14.30 6.37 13.75
N LEU A 227 -14.11 5.32 12.97
CA LEU A 227 -15.04 4.21 12.85
C LEU A 227 -14.67 3.11 13.85
N PRO A 228 -15.40 2.94 14.94
CA PRO A 228 -15.19 1.83 15.85
C PRO A 228 -15.71 0.53 15.22
N GLY A 229 -15.05 -0.58 15.50
CA GLY A 229 -15.53 -1.88 15.06
C GLY A 229 -14.47 -2.75 14.40
N PRO A 230 -14.87 -3.87 13.79
CA PRO A 230 -13.94 -4.80 13.17
C PRO A 230 -13.34 -4.22 11.89
N GLU A 231 -12.04 -4.40 11.72
CA GLU A 231 -11.30 -3.97 10.53
C GLU A 231 -11.20 -5.10 9.51
N TYR A 232 -11.47 -4.77 8.26
CA TYR A 232 -11.36 -5.71 7.14
C TYR A 232 -10.31 -5.25 6.14
N SER A 233 -9.68 -6.22 5.49
CA SER A 233 -8.84 -6.03 4.33
C SER A 233 -9.45 -6.79 3.17
N VAL A 234 -9.59 -6.14 2.01
CA VAL A 234 -10.12 -6.79 0.82
C VAL A 234 -9.03 -6.83 -0.24
N ASP A 235 -8.53 -8.04 -0.54
CA ASP A 235 -7.58 -8.21 -1.62
C ASP A 235 -8.35 -8.35 -2.94
N CYS A 236 -8.02 -7.50 -3.92
CA CYS A 236 -8.64 -7.50 -5.23
C CYS A 236 -7.60 -7.76 -6.32
N LEU A 237 -7.84 -8.77 -7.15
CA LEU A 237 -7.13 -8.94 -8.41
C LEU A 237 -8.01 -8.40 -9.53
N CYS A 238 -7.50 -7.41 -10.24
CA CYS A 238 -8.22 -6.78 -11.34
C CYS A 238 -7.47 -6.96 -12.68
N ASN A 239 -8.23 -7.11 -13.75
CA ASN A 239 -7.70 -7.11 -15.10
C ASN A 239 -8.50 -6.12 -15.95
N ARG A 240 -7.82 -5.08 -16.47
CA ARG A 240 -8.42 -4.03 -17.32
C ARG A 240 -9.68 -3.39 -16.73
N GLY A 241 -9.68 -3.15 -15.41
CA GLY A 241 -10.81 -2.53 -14.70
C GLY A 241 -11.88 -3.51 -14.20
N GLU A 242 -11.79 -4.78 -14.55
CA GLU A 242 -12.70 -5.82 -14.05
C GLU A 242 -12.08 -6.59 -12.89
N ALA A 243 -12.83 -6.77 -11.81
CA ALA A 243 -12.41 -7.56 -10.67
C ALA A 243 -12.51 -9.06 -11.00
N VAL A 244 -11.35 -9.72 -11.07
CA VAL A 244 -11.25 -11.18 -11.34
C VAL A 244 -11.37 -11.98 -10.06
N LEU A 245 -10.87 -11.43 -8.95
CA LEU A 245 -10.91 -12.06 -7.63
C LEU A 245 -11.07 -10.98 -6.57
N ILE A 246 -11.97 -11.21 -5.62
CA ILE A 246 -12.19 -10.35 -4.45
C ILE A 246 -12.17 -11.25 -3.21
N MET A 247 -11.25 -11.00 -2.28
CA MET A 247 -11.07 -11.79 -1.08
C MET A 247 -11.12 -10.92 0.17
N PRO A 248 -12.28 -10.77 0.83
CA PRO A 248 -12.38 -10.07 2.09
C PRO A 248 -11.82 -10.90 3.23
N LYS A 249 -11.06 -10.23 4.10
CA LYS A 249 -10.45 -10.81 5.31
C LYS A 249 -10.74 -9.92 6.51
N LYS A 250 -11.29 -10.50 7.57
CA LYS A 250 -11.40 -9.83 8.87
C LYS A 250 -10.04 -9.87 9.57
N LYS A 251 -9.52 -8.73 9.98
CA LYS A 251 -8.28 -8.66 10.76
C LYS A 251 -8.55 -9.09 12.19
N LYS A 252 -7.86 -10.12 12.65
CA LYS A 252 -7.98 -10.64 14.03
C LYS A 252 -6.89 -10.07 14.93
N LYS A 253 -5.68 -9.94 14.40
CA LYS A 253 -4.53 -9.45 15.15
C LYS A 253 -3.66 -8.56 14.27
N MET A 254 -3.32 -7.41 14.83
CA MET A 254 -2.43 -6.44 14.21
C MET A 254 -1.14 -6.30 15.02
N ILE A 255 0.00 -6.21 14.35
CA ILE A 255 1.29 -5.87 14.97
C ILE A 255 1.92 -4.77 14.12
N ASN A 256 2.17 -3.61 14.72
CA ASN A 256 2.78 -2.46 14.05
C ASN A 256 2.08 -2.08 12.73
N GLY A 257 0.74 -2.09 12.70
CA GLY A 257 -0.04 -1.76 11.51
C GLY A 257 -0.10 -2.85 10.43
N ILE A 258 0.45 -4.04 10.71
CA ILE A 258 0.44 -5.19 9.80
C ILE A 258 -0.50 -6.25 10.37
N SER A 259 -1.42 -6.76 9.55
CA SER A 259 -2.26 -7.90 9.93
C SER A 259 -1.42 -9.18 9.94
N VAL A 260 -1.26 -9.78 11.12
CA VAL A 260 -0.52 -11.04 11.30
C VAL A 260 -1.44 -12.24 11.47
N GLU A 261 -2.72 -11.99 11.72
CA GLU A 261 -3.76 -13.00 11.80
C GLU A 261 -5.04 -12.46 11.18
N GLY A 262 -5.67 -13.22 10.31
CA GLY A 262 -6.91 -12.85 9.63
C GLY A 262 -7.76 -14.06 9.30
N GLU A 263 -9.04 -13.82 9.16
CA GLU A 263 -10.03 -14.83 8.79
C GLU A 263 -10.68 -14.46 7.47
N PHE A 264 -10.70 -15.38 6.51
CA PHE A 264 -11.43 -15.15 5.26
C PHE A 264 -12.93 -15.12 5.54
N VAL A 265 -13.59 -14.07 5.06
CA VAL A 265 -15.03 -13.95 5.12
C VAL A 265 -15.59 -14.57 3.84
N ARG A 266 -16.27 -15.68 3.98
CA ARG A 266 -17.13 -16.18 2.90
C ARG A 266 -18.31 -15.22 2.81
N GLN A 267 -18.70 -14.85 1.58
CA GLN A 267 -19.70 -13.82 1.29
C GLN A 267 -20.69 -13.60 2.41
N ALA A 268 -20.84 -12.31 2.82
CA ALA A 268 -21.87 -11.93 3.75
C ALA A 268 -23.24 -12.34 3.17
N GLU A 269 -24.00 -13.04 3.98
CA GLU A 269 -25.42 -13.20 3.80
C GLU A 269 -26.13 -11.84 3.77
#